data_8497ad23db9cf891a11a741d2ecc5ec8
#
_entry.id   8497ad23db9cf891a11a741d2ecc5ec8
#
_cell.length_a   1.000
_cell.length_b   1.000
_cell.length_c   1.000
_cell.angle_alpha   90.00
_cell.angle_beta   90.00
_cell.angle_gamma   90.00
#
_symmetry.space_group_name_H-M   'P 1'
#
loop_
_entity.id
_entity.type
_entity.pdbx_description
1 polymer ?
#
loop_
_entity_poly.entity_id
_entity_poly.type
_entity_poly.pdbx_seq_one_letter_code
_entity_poly.pdbx_strand_id
1 'polypeptide(L)'
;LLYSQIARPYGIGMTFCMIMAWYWTKLLFDEKPGIHHAFAYALSAAACMYTHYFSFLLALIMGISGLFLLNKDRVYHYTGAGALAALLFIPHIPITLNHLSIGGVGLWLAKPVWSWPLLHIASVFNNSVIIAGLVVLIIIIQVRYLKPEPDTSVFRVLSLLFFLLPMITGFFYSRWINPVLQDSVLIFSFPFLLGFLFSFSASIPKRLVIIMTSVLIIVGISQTVFIHKYYSRQHFGEFRGVAQAICTWNQKYGMDNITRAVSVNNPWYLEFYMKQENSCEATFSQYDNRGGEDLTVLKKVLEKAETPFFAYAWTKPVPPEIRDMILARFPCIVEAFNFSGLSEATLFSQQNQSSCRNATIKTIFYSSFQSENPGSGSFPEFYPGYEGTLYELSYDYSNQLVAAVEARTQEHLSGALLVASFHDDDGETLLWTASKFDLFTAADSISTIRLTIPAQGKDLSNKKMKIYVWNPRKTELEIRSLTIFTEPFPEYSGTAANQTRK
;
A
#
# COMPACT_ATOMS: atom_id res chain seq x y z
N LEU A 1 8.06 -16.13 -3.69
CA LEU A 1 6.79 -16.49 -4.31
C LEU A 1 6.08 -15.28 -4.93
N LEU A 2 5.81 -14.19 -4.17
CA LEU A 2 5.11 -13.02 -4.69
C LEU A 2 5.77 -12.47 -5.97
N TYR A 3 7.06 -12.19 -5.89
CA TYR A 3 7.80 -11.57 -6.99
C TYR A 3 8.06 -12.48 -8.19
N SER A 4 7.84 -13.78 -8.06
CA SER A 4 7.86 -14.71 -9.20
C SER A 4 6.54 -14.74 -9.99
N GLN A 5 5.47 -14.19 -9.42
CA GLN A 5 4.14 -14.14 -10.02
C GLN A 5 3.77 -12.78 -10.60
N ILE A 6 4.62 -11.77 -10.38
CA ILE A 6 4.40 -10.41 -10.86
C ILE A 6 5.31 -10.15 -12.05
N ALA A 7 4.79 -9.50 -13.10
CA ALA A 7 5.57 -9.03 -14.25
C ALA A 7 6.51 -7.87 -13.82
N ARG A 8 7.51 -8.19 -13.01
CA ARG A 8 8.55 -7.30 -12.50
C ARG A 8 9.92 -7.86 -12.85
N PRO A 9 10.97 -7.03 -12.96
CA PRO A 9 12.30 -7.47 -13.37
C PRO A 9 13.02 -8.38 -12.35
N TYR A 10 12.40 -8.65 -11.18
CA TYR A 10 13.06 -9.32 -10.06
C TYR A 10 13.48 -10.77 -10.37
N GLY A 11 12.61 -11.59 -10.96
CA GLY A 11 12.91 -12.98 -11.27
C GLY A 11 14.02 -13.10 -12.31
N ILE A 12 13.91 -12.33 -13.40
CA ILE A 12 14.90 -12.31 -14.49
C ILE A 12 16.22 -11.75 -13.98
N GLY A 13 16.20 -10.65 -13.23
CA GLY A 13 17.40 -10.03 -12.67
C GLY A 13 18.13 -10.95 -11.70
N MET A 14 17.40 -11.68 -10.83
CA MET A 14 18.00 -12.67 -9.94
C MET A 14 18.67 -13.81 -10.73
N THR A 15 18.04 -14.28 -11.82
CA THR A 15 18.63 -15.28 -12.70
C THR A 15 19.95 -14.80 -13.28
N PHE A 16 20.00 -13.59 -13.81
CA PHE A 16 21.25 -13.02 -14.34
C PHE A 16 22.30 -12.80 -13.25
N CYS A 17 21.90 -12.40 -12.04
CA CYS A 17 22.83 -12.31 -10.92
C CYS A 17 23.45 -13.66 -10.56
N MET A 18 22.69 -14.74 -10.59
CA MET A 18 23.22 -16.09 -10.32
C MET A 18 24.12 -16.60 -11.46
N ILE A 19 23.77 -16.37 -12.72
CA ILE A 19 24.62 -16.68 -13.86
C ILE A 19 25.93 -15.88 -13.79
N MET A 20 25.84 -14.58 -13.51
CA MET A 20 27.00 -13.71 -13.31
C MET A 20 27.91 -14.23 -12.17
N ALA A 21 27.32 -14.56 -11.02
CA ALA A 21 28.07 -15.10 -9.87
C ALA A 21 28.79 -16.43 -10.21
N TRP A 22 28.10 -17.29 -10.97
CA TRP A 22 28.70 -18.55 -11.43
C TRP A 22 29.91 -18.33 -12.32
N TYR A 23 29.81 -17.50 -13.36
CA TYR A 23 30.92 -17.23 -14.28
C TYR A 23 32.00 -16.37 -13.63
N TRP A 24 31.65 -15.46 -12.70
CA TRP A 24 32.60 -14.74 -11.89
C TRP A 24 33.46 -15.69 -11.05
N THR A 25 32.84 -16.69 -10.41
CA THR A 25 33.55 -17.72 -9.63
C THR A 25 34.45 -18.56 -10.54
N LYS A 26 33.96 -18.99 -11.71
CA LYS A 26 34.73 -19.72 -12.69
C LYS A 26 35.97 -18.92 -13.18
N LEU A 27 35.78 -17.65 -13.44
CA LEU A 27 36.84 -16.77 -13.94
C LEU A 27 37.94 -16.55 -12.90
N LEU A 28 37.59 -16.52 -11.60
CA LEU A 28 38.53 -16.23 -10.53
C LEU A 28 39.19 -17.46 -9.90
N PHE A 29 38.49 -18.59 -9.82
CA PHE A 29 38.92 -19.72 -9.00
C PHE A 29 39.20 -21.01 -9.80
N ASP A 30 38.69 -21.15 -11.05
CA ASP A 30 39.03 -22.32 -11.86
C ASP A 30 40.51 -22.32 -12.24
N GLU A 31 41.12 -23.50 -12.36
CA GLU A 31 42.53 -23.62 -12.69
C GLU A 31 42.86 -23.07 -14.08
N LYS A 32 41.97 -23.27 -15.07
CA LYS A 32 42.12 -22.81 -16.46
C LYS A 32 40.86 -22.12 -16.96
N PRO A 33 40.62 -20.88 -16.58
CA PRO A 33 39.46 -20.15 -17.07
C PRO A 33 39.60 -19.89 -18.58
N GLY A 34 38.64 -20.39 -19.37
CA GLY A 34 38.59 -20.13 -20.80
C GLY A 34 38.02 -18.73 -21.10
N ILE A 35 38.33 -18.21 -22.31
CA ILE A 35 37.81 -16.91 -22.79
C ILE A 35 36.26 -16.87 -22.76
N HIS A 36 35.58 -18.00 -22.94
CA HIS A 36 34.13 -18.10 -22.87
C HIS A 36 33.58 -17.78 -21.47
N HIS A 37 34.33 -18.05 -20.38
CA HIS A 37 33.92 -17.65 -19.02
C HIS A 37 33.95 -16.12 -18.87
N ALA A 38 34.99 -15.46 -19.42
CA ALA A 38 35.10 -14.02 -19.43
C ALA A 38 33.95 -13.34 -20.21
N PHE A 39 33.63 -13.91 -21.38
CA PHE A 39 32.53 -13.41 -22.20
C PHE A 39 31.17 -13.63 -21.55
N ALA A 40 30.92 -14.82 -20.98
CA ALA A 40 29.66 -15.11 -20.29
C ALA A 40 29.49 -14.27 -19.02
N TYR A 41 30.57 -13.99 -18.28
CA TYR A 41 30.57 -13.07 -17.15
C TYR A 41 30.20 -11.63 -17.64
N ALA A 42 30.84 -11.13 -18.69
CA ALA A 42 30.58 -9.80 -19.21
C ALA A 42 29.12 -9.64 -19.67
N LEU A 43 28.57 -10.61 -20.40
CA LEU A 43 27.18 -10.58 -20.86
C LEU A 43 26.20 -10.65 -19.70
N SER A 44 26.42 -11.52 -18.72
CA SER A 44 25.52 -11.62 -17.56
C SER A 44 25.61 -10.40 -16.65
N ALA A 45 26.79 -9.80 -16.48
CA ALA A 45 26.95 -8.52 -15.78
C ALA A 45 26.22 -7.38 -16.48
N ALA A 46 26.36 -7.27 -17.80
CA ALA A 46 25.60 -6.30 -18.59
C ALA A 46 24.08 -6.53 -18.44
N ALA A 47 23.61 -7.78 -18.54
CA ALA A 47 22.19 -8.11 -18.34
C ALA A 47 21.69 -7.69 -16.94
N CYS A 48 22.48 -7.88 -15.88
CA CYS A 48 22.17 -7.36 -14.54
C CYS A 48 22.00 -5.82 -14.55
N MET A 49 22.89 -5.10 -15.24
CA MET A 49 22.87 -3.64 -15.31
C MET A 49 21.63 -3.11 -16.06
N TYR A 50 21.15 -3.83 -17.08
CA TYR A 50 19.93 -3.49 -17.82
C TYR A 50 18.64 -3.85 -17.07
N THR A 51 18.70 -4.77 -16.12
CA THR A 51 17.48 -5.30 -15.48
C THR A 51 16.98 -4.42 -14.36
N HIS A 52 17.87 -4.00 -13.44
CA HIS A 52 17.49 -3.21 -12.27
C HIS A 52 18.70 -2.54 -11.62
N TYR A 53 18.56 -1.34 -11.07
CA TYR A 53 19.69 -0.62 -10.43
C TYR A 53 20.32 -1.35 -9.25
N PHE A 54 19.57 -2.14 -8.48
CA PHE A 54 20.14 -2.95 -7.40
C PHE A 54 20.86 -4.21 -7.90
N SER A 55 20.45 -4.81 -9.03
CA SER A 55 21.25 -5.86 -9.68
C SER A 55 22.51 -5.27 -10.32
N PHE A 56 22.45 -4.04 -10.85
CA PHE A 56 23.63 -3.30 -11.28
C PHE A 56 24.60 -3.05 -10.11
N LEU A 57 24.09 -2.56 -8.97
CA LEU A 57 24.89 -2.33 -7.76
C LEU A 57 25.59 -3.61 -7.32
N LEU A 58 24.89 -4.75 -7.32
CA LEU A 58 25.47 -6.05 -6.98
C LEU A 58 26.55 -6.45 -7.99
N ALA A 59 26.32 -6.26 -9.29
CA ALA A 59 27.32 -6.53 -10.33
C ALA A 59 28.58 -5.68 -10.15
N LEU A 60 28.42 -4.41 -9.80
CA LEU A 60 29.53 -3.49 -9.49
C LEU A 60 30.32 -3.96 -8.27
N ILE A 61 29.63 -4.31 -7.16
CA ILE A 61 30.26 -4.80 -5.93
C ILE A 61 31.05 -6.09 -6.21
N MET A 62 30.47 -7.05 -6.94
CA MET A 62 31.15 -8.28 -7.32
C MET A 62 32.35 -8.00 -8.24
N GLY A 63 32.16 -7.10 -9.23
CA GLY A 63 33.25 -6.71 -10.12
C GLY A 63 34.45 -6.11 -9.38
N ILE A 64 34.19 -5.20 -8.46
CA ILE A 64 35.23 -4.58 -7.62
C ILE A 64 35.88 -5.63 -6.69
N SER A 65 35.07 -6.48 -6.05
CA SER A 65 35.57 -7.53 -5.14
C SER A 65 36.54 -8.47 -5.86
N GLY A 66 36.26 -8.80 -7.12
CA GLY A 66 37.14 -9.66 -7.91
C GLY A 66 38.52 -9.06 -8.18
N LEU A 67 38.64 -7.73 -8.26
CA LEU A 67 39.96 -7.07 -8.44
C LEU A 67 40.93 -7.38 -7.29
N PHE A 68 40.42 -7.59 -6.06
CA PHE A 68 41.22 -7.93 -4.89
C PHE A 68 41.61 -9.41 -4.82
N LEU A 69 41.01 -10.24 -5.67
CA LEU A 69 41.21 -11.69 -5.72
C LEU A 69 42.00 -12.15 -6.96
N LEU A 70 42.41 -11.20 -7.81
CA LEU A 70 43.04 -11.50 -9.08
C LEU A 70 44.48 -12.02 -8.91
N ASN A 71 44.74 -13.14 -9.59
CA ASN A 71 46.12 -13.57 -9.89
C ASN A 71 46.58 -12.90 -11.19
N LYS A 72 47.90 -12.71 -11.33
CA LYS A 72 48.50 -12.01 -12.49
C LYS A 72 48.06 -12.58 -13.84
N ASP A 73 47.92 -13.89 -13.94
CA ASP A 73 47.55 -14.57 -15.18
C ASP A 73 46.09 -14.33 -15.62
N ARG A 74 45.26 -13.81 -14.71
CA ARG A 74 43.81 -13.60 -14.95
C ARG A 74 43.43 -12.15 -15.19
N VAL A 75 44.36 -11.22 -14.96
CA VAL A 75 44.11 -9.78 -15.03
C VAL A 75 43.49 -9.36 -16.38
N TYR A 76 44.09 -9.85 -17.49
CA TYR A 76 43.62 -9.46 -18.83
C TYR A 76 42.20 -9.97 -19.13
N HIS A 77 41.90 -11.22 -18.75
CA HIS A 77 40.56 -11.79 -18.97
C HIS A 77 39.51 -11.09 -18.11
N TYR A 78 39.85 -10.80 -16.85
CA TYR A 78 38.92 -10.17 -15.91
C TYR A 78 38.66 -8.71 -16.25
N THR A 79 39.71 -7.92 -16.46
CA THR A 79 39.59 -6.50 -16.83
C THR A 79 38.95 -6.31 -18.22
N GLY A 80 39.29 -7.19 -19.16
CA GLY A 80 38.66 -7.23 -20.49
C GLY A 80 37.16 -7.54 -20.42
N ALA A 81 36.77 -8.48 -19.56
CA ALA A 81 35.36 -8.79 -19.34
C ALA A 81 34.61 -7.61 -18.68
N GLY A 82 35.23 -6.96 -17.70
CA GLY A 82 34.69 -5.74 -17.07
C GLY A 82 34.51 -4.60 -18.07
N ALA A 83 35.54 -4.37 -18.91
CA ALA A 83 35.49 -3.36 -19.98
C ALA A 83 34.38 -3.68 -21.01
N LEU A 84 34.20 -4.94 -21.40
CA LEU A 84 33.15 -5.37 -22.29
C LEU A 84 31.75 -5.15 -21.67
N ALA A 85 31.57 -5.49 -20.39
CA ALA A 85 30.30 -5.23 -19.68
C ALA A 85 29.98 -3.73 -19.64
N ALA A 86 30.96 -2.89 -19.35
CA ALA A 86 30.80 -1.43 -19.37
C ALA A 86 30.48 -0.90 -20.78
N LEU A 87 31.15 -1.40 -21.82
CA LEU A 87 30.89 -1.04 -23.21
C LEU A 87 29.45 -1.40 -23.61
N LEU A 88 28.99 -2.58 -23.25
CA LEU A 88 27.62 -3.04 -23.52
C LEU A 88 26.57 -2.19 -22.79
N PHE A 89 26.90 -1.54 -21.68
CA PHE A 89 25.99 -0.66 -20.96
C PHE A 89 25.90 0.77 -21.53
N ILE A 90 26.83 1.22 -22.36
CA ILE A 90 26.84 2.58 -22.94
C ILE A 90 25.48 2.99 -23.53
N PRO A 91 24.78 2.16 -24.32
CA PRO A 91 23.48 2.54 -24.88
C PRO A 91 22.39 2.85 -23.83
N HIS A 92 22.53 2.34 -22.60
CA HIS A 92 21.58 2.58 -21.52
C HIS A 92 21.87 3.87 -20.72
N ILE A 93 23.05 4.48 -20.87
CA ILE A 93 23.44 5.67 -20.10
C ILE A 93 22.41 6.81 -20.23
N PRO A 94 21.93 7.18 -21.45
CA PRO A 94 20.93 8.24 -21.58
C PRO A 94 19.63 7.96 -20.81
N ILE A 95 19.19 6.70 -20.79
CA ILE A 95 18.01 6.26 -20.04
C ILE A 95 18.26 6.40 -18.54
N THR A 96 19.44 5.98 -18.07
CA THR A 96 19.84 6.12 -16.67
C THR A 96 19.86 7.58 -16.23
N LEU A 97 20.45 8.45 -17.03
CA LEU A 97 20.51 9.89 -16.74
C LEU A 97 19.12 10.51 -16.70
N ASN A 98 18.22 10.13 -17.61
CA ASN A 98 16.84 10.56 -17.58
C ASN A 98 16.11 10.08 -16.31
N HIS A 99 16.27 8.82 -15.88
CA HIS A 99 15.69 8.32 -14.65
C HIS A 99 16.22 9.06 -13.40
N LEU A 100 17.50 9.42 -13.39
CA LEU A 100 18.08 10.21 -12.29
C LEU A 100 17.53 11.64 -12.27
N SER A 101 17.28 12.26 -13.43
CA SER A 101 16.74 13.63 -13.54
C SER A 101 15.28 13.74 -13.07
N ILE A 102 14.48 12.69 -13.23
CA ILE A 102 13.07 12.63 -12.76
C ILE A 102 12.98 12.57 -11.22
N GLY A 103 14.10 12.38 -10.52
CA GLY A 103 14.08 12.33 -9.04
C GLY A 103 13.57 11.02 -8.45
N GLY A 104 13.36 9.99 -9.27
CA GLY A 104 13.00 8.64 -8.83
C GLY A 104 11.62 8.52 -8.20
N VAL A 105 11.49 7.65 -7.21
CA VAL A 105 10.20 7.26 -6.59
C VAL A 105 9.89 8.02 -5.30
N GLY A 106 10.60 9.10 -5.01
CA GLY A 106 10.48 9.87 -3.77
C GLY A 106 9.09 10.44 -3.47
N LEU A 107 8.23 10.58 -4.50
CA LEU A 107 6.86 11.05 -4.33
C LEU A 107 5.96 10.05 -3.58
N TRP A 108 6.28 8.76 -3.61
CA TRP A 108 5.43 7.73 -3.02
C TRP A 108 6.17 6.78 -2.08
N LEU A 109 7.49 6.86 -2.00
CA LEU A 109 8.31 6.04 -1.11
C LEU A 109 8.92 6.91 -0.01
N ALA A 110 8.58 6.59 1.24
CA ALA A 110 9.11 7.30 2.40
C ALA A 110 10.60 6.97 2.63
N LYS A 111 11.33 7.92 3.22
CA LYS A 111 12.71 7.68 3.67
C LYS A 111 12.75 6.58 4.72
N PRO A 112 13.66 5.59 4.61
CA PRO A 112 13.72 4.49 5.58
C PRO A 112 14.08 5.01 6.98
N VAL A 113 13.41 4.46 7.99
CA VAL A 113 13.74 4.71 9.40
C VAL A 113 15.04 4.01 9.80
N TRP A 114 15.70 4.43 10.87
CA TRP A 114 16.97 3.84 11.31
C TRP A 114 16.87 2.35 11.66
N SER A 115 15.71 1.89 12.11
CA SER A 115 15.44 0.48 12.38
C SER A 115 15.19 -0.37 11.12
N TRP A 116 15.08 0.25 9.92
CA TRP A 116 14.72 -0.44 8.68
C TRP A 116 15.63 -1.66 8.35
N PRO A 117 16.97 -1.63 8.54
CA PRO A 117 17.81 -2.80 8.28
C PRO A 117 17.44 -4.02 9.14
N LEU A 118 17.02 -3.80 10.39
CA LEU A 118 16.55 -4.88 11.27
C LEU A 118 15.18 -5.40 10.82
N LEU A 119 14.29 -4.50 10.41
CA LEU A 119 12.98 -4.87 9.86
C LEU A 119 13.14 -5.65 8.56
N HIS A 120 14.10 -5.29 7.70
CA HIS A 120 14.41 -6.05 6.49
C HIS A 120 14.87 -7.48 6.81
N ILE A 121 15.79 -7.65 7.78
CA ILE A 121 16.22 -8.98 8.21
C ILE A 121 15.01 -9.79 8.72
N ALA A 122 14.13 -9.20 9.51
CA ALA A 122 12.91 -9.87 9.94
C ALA A 122 12.02 -10.27 8.75
N SER A 123 11.87 -9.40 7.75
CA SER A 123 11.10 -9.67 6.53
C SER A 123 11.67 -10.81 5.69
N VAL A 124 13.01 -10.93 5.64
CA VAL A 124 13.71 -12.05 4.99
C VAL A 124 13.31 -13.40 5.61
N PHE A 125 13.08 -13.43 6.91
CA PHE A 125 12.56 -14.61 7.62
C PHE A 125 11.02 -14.62 7.71
N ASN A 126 10.36 -13.97 6.77
CA ASN A 126 8.89 -13.93 6.64
C ASN A 126 8.19 -13.34 7.89
N ASN A 127 8.86 -12.45 8.62
CA ASN A 127 8.42 -11.91 9.92
C ASN A 127 8.00 -13.00 10.92
N SER A 128 8.61 -14.20 10.82
CA SER A 128 8.28 -15.36 11.62
C SER A 128 9.38 -15.68 12.62
N VAL A 129 9.06 -15.56 13.90
CA VAL A 129 9.96 -15.97 14.99
C VAL A 129 10.30 -17.46 14.90
N ILE A 130 9.36 -18.29 14.41
CA ILE A 130 9.58 -19.73 14.25
C ILE A 130 10.64 -20.00 13.17
N ILE A 131 10.54 -19.35 12.01
CA ILE A 131 11.54 -19.52 10.94
C ILE A 131 12.89 -18.99 11.41
N ALA A 132 12.93 -17.81 12.03
CA ALA A 132 14.16 -17.25 12.58
C ALA A 132 14.80 -18.17 13.62
N GLY A 133 13.99 -18.73 14.55
CA GLY A 133 14.46 -19.68 15.56
C GLY A 133 15.00 -20.98 14.95
N LEU A 134 14.34 -21.51 13.89
CA LEU A 134 14.85 -22.68 13.16
C LEU A 134 16.19 -22.39 12.47
N VAL A 135 16.34 -21.23 11.84
CA VAL A 135 17.61 -20.84 11.22
C VAL A 135 18.72 -20.71 12.27
N VAL A 136 18.43 -20.09 13.41
CA VAL A 136 19.39 -20.03 14.55
C VAL A 136 19.77 -21.43 15.03
N LEU A 137 18.79 -22.32 15.19
CA LEU A 137 19.05 -23.71 15.56
C LEU A 137 19.94 -24.44 14.53
N ILE A 138 19.67 -24.24 13.24
CA ILE A 138 20.49 -24.78 12.15
C ILE A 138 21.93 -24.25 12.25
N ILE A 139 22.11 -22.95 12.51
CA ILE A 139 23.45 -22.36 12.70
C ILE A 139 24.17 -22.99 13.89
N ILE A 140 23.49 -23.17 15.04
CA ILE A 140 24.06 -23.84 16.21
C ILE A 140 24.53 -25.26 15.88
N ILE A 141 23.71 -26.03 15.17
CA ILE A 141 24.06 -27.38 14.70
C ILE A 141 25.27 -27.31 13.76
N GLN A 142 25.31 -26.39 12.82
CA GLN A 142 26.43 -26.22 11.91
C GLN A 142 27.74 -25.92 12.67
N VAL A 143 27.70 -25.01 13.62
CA VAL A 143 28.88 -24.66 14.45
C VAL A 143 29.38 -25.89 15.23
N ARG A 144 28.48 -26.77 15.71
CA ARG A 144 28.87 -28.01 16.43
C ARG A 144 29.64 -29.01 15.55
N TYR A 145 29.36 -29.00 14.22
CA TYR A 145 30.04 -29.88 13.26
C TYR A 145 31.12 -29.17 12.45
N LEU A 146 31.42 -27.87 12.76
CA LEU A 146 32.35 -27.07 11.99
C LEU A 146 33.78 -27.69 12.05
N LYS A 147 34.33 -27.96 10.88
CA LYS A 147 35.73 -28.25 10.69
C LYS A 147 36.42 -27.03 10.07
N PRO A 148 37.57 -26.62 10.53
CA PRO A 148 38.31 -25.51 9.93
C PRO A 148 38.78 -25.93 8.52
N GLU A 149 38.18 -25.31 7.50
CA GLU A 149 38.62 -25.44 6.10
C GLU A 149 38.99 -24.03 5.60
N PRO A 150 40.27 -23.77 5.31
CA PRO A 150 40.74 -22.42 4.94
C PRO A 150 40.02 -21.83 3.72
N ASP A 151 39.76 -22.66 2.71
CA ASP A 151 39.22 -22.22 1.42
C ASP A 151 37.77 -21.75 1.46
N THR A 152 37.02 -22.16 2.49
CA THR A 152 35.62 -21.72 2.64
C THR A 152 35.46 -20.36 3.31
N SER A 153 36.50 -19.82 3.95
CA SER A 153 36.46 -18.54 4.63
C SER A 153 36.25 -17.36 3.66
N VAL A 154 36.93 -17.38 2.53
CA VAL A 154 36.78 -16.36 1.48
C VAL A 154 35.36 -16.36 0.93
N PHE A 155 34.79 -17.53 0.63
CA PHE A 155 33.41 -17.66 0.18
C PHE A 155 32.41 -17.09 1.18
N ARG A 156 32.58 -17.34 2.48
CA ARG A 156 31.73 -16.81 3.55
C ARG A 156 31.77 -15.29 3.63
N VAL A 157 32.97 -14.73 3.63
CA VAL A 157 33.17 -13.28 3.67
C VAL A 157 32.54 -12.62 2.44
N LEU A 158 32.79 -13.15 1.24
CA LEU A 158 32.22 -12.61 0.00
C LEU A 158 30.68 -12.73 -0.02
N SER A 159 30.13 -13.86 0.40
CA SER A 159 28.68 -14.04 0.48
C SER A 159 28.05 -13.02 1.45
N LEU A 160 28.66 -12.82 2.62
CA LEU A 160 28.17 -11.83 3.57
C LEU A 160 28.26 -10.39 3.00
N LEU A 161 29.37 -10.05 2.34
CA LEU A 161 29.55 -8.75 1.70
C LEU A 161 28.54 -8.52 0.58
N PHE A 162 28.30 -9.52 -0.27
CA PHE A 162 27.32 -9.42 -1.38
C PHE A 162 25.89 -9.30 -0.90
N PHE A 163 25.58 -9.74 0.32
CA PHE A 163 24.30 -9.47 0.97
C PHE A 163 24.24 -8.09 1.61
N LEU A 164 25.24 -7.75 2.42
CA LEU A 164 25.21 -6.53 3.25
C LEU A 164 25.46 -5.24 2.47
N LEU A 165 26.42 -5.23 1.53
CA LEU A 165 26.79 -4.00 0.84
C LEU A 165 25.66 -3.40 -0.01
N PRO A 166 24.87 -4.15 -0.78
CA PRO A 166 23.70 -3.58 -1.48
C PRO A 166 22.69 -2.99 -0.51
N MET A 167 22.43 -3.65 0.64
CA MET A 167 21.52 -3.16 1.68
C MET A 167 22.03 -1.87 2.31
N ILE A 168 23.29 -1.84 2.73
CA ILE A 168 23.92 -0.67 3.38
C ILE A 168 23.96 0.51 2.41
N THR A 169 24.43 0.30 1.17
CA THR A 169 24.50 1.35 0.15
C THR A 169 23.09 1.87 -0.17
N GLY A 170 22.12 0.97 -0.39
CA GLY A 170 20.74 1.35 -0.65
C GLY A 170 20.10 2.12 0.51
N PHE A 171 20.41 1.73 1.76
CA PHE A 171 19.92 2.41 2.97
C PHE A 171 20.41 3.84 3.06
N PHE A 172 21.72 4.06 2.95
CA PHE A 172 22.27 5.40 3.05
C PHE A 172 21.89 6.28 1.86
N TYR A 173 21.87 5.72 0.65
CA TYR A 173 21.38 6.43 -0.52
C TYR A 173 19.92 6.87 -0.33
N SER A 174 19.06 5.96 0.15
CA SER A 174 17.64 6.27 0.37
C SER A 174 17.39 7.26 1.50
N ARG A 175 18.26 7.26 2.49
CA ARG A 175 18.16 8.17 3.65
C ARG A 175 18.55 9.59 3.32
N TRP A 176 19.62 9.77 2.51
CA TRP A 176 20.28 11.06 2.32
C TRP A 176 20.06 11.68 0.94
N ILE A 177 19.84 10.86 -0.09
CA ILE A 177 19.73 11.35 -1.48
C ILE A 177 18.29 11.21 -1.97
N ASN A 178 17.82 10.00 -2.26
CA ASN A 178 16.52 9.75 -2.81
C ASN A 178 15.97 8.39 -2.32
N PRO A 179 14.77 8.33 -1.74
CA PRO A 179 14.20 7.08 -1.26
C PRO A 179 13.90 6.12 -2.42
N VAL A 180 14.64 5.01 -2.48
CA VAL A 180 14.50 3.94 -3.49
C VAL A 180 14.49 2.54 -2.87
N LEU A 181 14.75 2.44 -1.55
CA LEU A 181 14.93 1.17 -0.87
C LEU A 181 13.59 0.55 -0.47
N GLN A 182 13.39 -0.69 -0.91
CA GLN A 182 12.29 -1.57 -0.54
C GLN A 182 12.83 -2.98 -0.30
N ASP A 183 12.12 -3.82 0.45
CA ASP A 183 12.53 -5.22 0.65
C ASP A 183 12.68 -5.99 -0.68
N SER A 184 11.83 -5.66 -1.65
CA SER A 184 11.82 -6.30 -2.96
C SER A 184 13.09 -6.08 -3.79
N VAL A 185 13.71 -4.91 -3.70
CA VAL A 185 14.89 -4.58 -4.52
C VAL A 185 16.17 -5.27 -4.03
N LEU A 186 16.15 -5.79 -2.81
CA LEU A 186 17.26 -6.55 -2.23
C LEU A 186 17.19 -8.06 -2.52
N ILE A 187 16.18 -8.51 -3.27
CA ILE A 187 16.04 -9.93 -3.63
C ILE A 187 17.27 -10.46 -4.38
N PHE A 188 17.98 -9.61 -5.12
CA PHE A 188 19.19 -9.97 -5.87
C PHE A 188 20.34 -10.41 -4.96
N SER A 189 20.42 -9.86 -3.75
CA SER A 189 21.45 -10.19 -2.75
C SER A 189 21.04 -11.33 -1.82
N PHE A 190 19.76 -11.70 -1.79
CA PHE A 190 19.24 -12.76 -0.91
C PHE A 190 19.90 -14.12 -1.07
N PRO A 191 20.21 -14.66 -2.28
CA PRO A 191 20.91 -15.91 -2.43
C PRO A 191 22.27 -15.97 -1.72
N PHE A 192 22.96 -14.82 -1.60
CA PHE A 192 24.23 -14.73 -0.92
C PHE A 192 24.09 -14.82 0.60
N LEU A 193 22.99 -14.32 1.17
CA LEU A 193 22.64 -14.59 2.57
C LEU A 193 22.49 -16.09 2.82
N LEU A 194 21.75 -16.80 1.94
CA LEU A 194 21.62 -18.26 2.03
C LEU A 194 22.98 -18.95 1.88
N GLY A 195 23.81 -18.50 0.92
CA GLY A 195 25.18 -18.97 0.75
C GLY A 195 26.00 -18.81 2.03
N PHE A 196 25.92 -17.65 2.68
CA PHE A 196 26.59 -17.42 3.97
C PHE A 196 26.06 -18.34 5.08
N LEU A 197 24.73 -18.32 5.32
CA LEU A 197 24.10 -19.06 6.43
C LEU A 197 24.32 -20.57 6.35
N PHE A 198 24.34 -21.13 5.14
CA PHE A 198 24.46 -22.59 4.93
C PHE A 198 25.86 -23.08 4.51
N SER A 199 26.83 -22.16 4.38
CA SER A 199 28.23 -22.51 4.04
C SER A 199 28.95 -23.37 5.08
N PHE A 200 28.43 -23.40 6.30
CA PHE A 200 28.96 -24.19 7.40
C PHE A 200 28.48 -25.66 7.41
N SER A 201 27.67 -26.05 6.43
CA SER A 201 26.99 -27.35 6.42
C SER A 201 27.84 -28.51 5.87
N ALA A 202 29.00 -28.26 5.28
CA ALA A 202 29.81 -29.27 4.57
C ALA A 202 30.19 -30.49 5.42
N SER A 203 30.39 -30.33 6.73
CA SER A 203 30.77 -31.37 7.66
C SER A 203 29.60 -32.08 8.36
N ILE A 204 28.36 -31.69 8.06
CA ILE A 204 27.15 -32.24 8.69
C ILE A 204 26.77 -33.57 8.01
N PRO A 205 26.35 -34.60 8.77
CA PRO A 205 25.85 -35.84 8.17
C PRO A 205 24.69 -35.60 7.22
N LYS A 206 24.71 -36.16 6.02
CA LYS A 206 23.69 -35.96 4.97
C LYS A 206 22.24 -36.16 5.47
N ARG A 207 22.01 -37.14 6.36
CA ARG A 207 20.68 -37.35 6.96
C ARG A 207 20.19 -36.13 7.75
N LEU A 208 21.08 -35.52 8.53
CA LEU A 208 20.73 -34.35 9.34
C LEU A 208 20.47 -33.13 8.45
N VAL A 209 21.24 -32.92 7.38
CA VAL A 209 21.00 -31.89 6.36
C VAL A 209 19.62 -32.06 5.74
N ILE A 210 19.27 -33.28 5.32
CA ILE A 210 17.95 -33.58 4.72
C ILE A 210 16.84 -33.23 5.73
N ILE A 211 16.96 -33.68 6.98
CA ILE A 211 15.94 -33.41 8.02
C ILE A 211 15.78 -31.90 8.23
N MET A 212 16.88 -31.19 8.45
CA MET A 212 16.84 -29.75 8.68
C MET A 212 16.20 -28.98 7.50
N THR A 213 16.59 -29.34 6.27
CA THR A 213 16.03 -28.73 5.06
C THR A 213 14.55 -29.05 4.92
N SER A 214 14.15 -30.31 5.15
CA SER A 214 12.74 -30.72 5.08
C SER A 214 11.88 -29.99 6.12
N VAL A 215 12.35 -29.88 7.36
CA VAL A 215 11.65 -29.14 8.41
C VAL A 215 11.50 -27.67 8.03
N LEU A 216 12.58 -27.04 7.53
CA LEU A 216 12.54 -25.63 7.11
C LEU A 216 11.55 -25.41 5.96
N ILE A 217 11.52 -26.30 4.97
CA ILE A 217 10.58 -26.26 3.85
C ILE A 217 9.14 -26.42 4.34
N ILE A 218 8.86 -27.45 5.16
CA ILE A 218 7.51 -27.73 5.67
C ILE A 218 7.01 -26.54 6.50
N VAL A 219 7.82 -26.02 7.42
CA VAL A 219 7.46 -24.88 8.26
C VAL A 219 7.28 -23.63 7.40
N GLY A 220 8.18 -23.38 6.43
CA GLY A 220 8.09 -22.24 5.52
C GLY A 220 6.81 -22.28 4.68
N ILE A 221 6.45 -23.42 4.12
CA ILE A 221 5.20 -23.60 3.37
C ILE A 221 4.00 -23.41 4.30
N SER A 222 4.00 -24.05 5.47
CA SER A 222 2.91 -23.93 6.44
C SER A 222 2.69 -22.47 6.90
N GLN A 223 3.75 -21.74 7.19
CA GLN A 223 3.67 -20.31 7.52
C GLN A 223 3.06 -19.50 6.36
N THR A 224 3.52 -19.72 5.14
CA THR A 224 3.05 -19.00 3.96
C THR A 224 1.58 -19.27 3.66
N VAL A 225 1.15 -20.54 3.74
CA VAL A 225 -0.20 -20.96 3.35
C VAL A 225 -1.21 -20.69 4.47
N PHE A 226 -0.92 -21.11 5.71
CA PHE A 226 -1.90 -21.10 6.80
C PHE A 226 -1.84 -19.86 7.68
N ILE A 227 -0.65 -19.34 7.99
CA ILE A 227 -0.50 -18.17 8.88
C ILE A 227 -0.66 -16.89 8.08
N HIS A 228 0.13 -16.72 7.01
CA HIS A 228 0.06 -15.50 6.19
C HIS A 228 -1.08 -15.53 5.18
N LYS A 229 -1.73 -16.69 4.99
CA LYS A 229 -2.87 -16.87 4.05
C LYS A 229 -2.55 -16.30 2.66
N TYR A 230 -1.32 -16.51 2.20
CA TYR A 230 -0.76 -15.85 1.01
C TYR A 230 -1.65 -16.01 -0.23
N TYR A 231 -2.25 -17.17 -0.44
CA TYR A 231 -3.09 -17.46 -1.61
C TYR A 231 -4.53 -17.00 -1.45
N SER A 232 -4.97 -16.67 -0.24
CA SER A 232 -6.32 -16.20 0.04
C SER A 232 -6.40 -14.69 0.29
N ARG A 233 -5.26 -14.01 0.44
CA ARG A 233 -5.18 -12.55 0.57
C ARG A 233 -4.84 -11.92 -0.77
N GLN A 234 -5.58 -10.88 -1.13
CA GLN A 234 -5.20 -10.02 -2.22
C GLN A 234 -4.02 -9.13 -1.80
N HIS A 235 -3.02 -9.02 -2.66
CA HIS A 235 -1.80 -8.25 -2.36
C HIS A 235 -1.78 -6.88 -3.04
N PHE A 236 -2.65 -6.67 -4.01
CA PHE A 236 -2.74 -5.44 -4.82
C PHE A 236 -4.21 -5.06 -5.01
N GLY A 237 -4.44 -3.80 -5.39
CA GLY A 237 -5.76 -3.35 -5.78
C GLY A 237 -6.34 -4.18 -6.94
N GLU A 238 -7.64 -4.47 -6.88
CA GLU A 238 -8.35 -5.31 -7.84
C GLU A 238 -8.92 -4.47 -8.98
N PHE A 239 -8.09 -4.15 -9.97
CA PHE A 239 -8.50 -3.34 -11.12
C PHE A 239 -9.52 -4.05 -12.01
N ARG A 240 -9.39 -5.38 -12.18
CA ARG A 240 -10.29 -6.15 -13.02
C ARG A 240 -11.69 -6.20 -12.43
N GLY A 241 -11.81 -6.54 -11.15
CA GLY A 241 -13.12 -6.59 -10.48
C GLY A 241 -13.81 -5.22 -10.45
N VAL A 242 -13.05 -4.14 -10.24
CA VAL A 242 -13.57 -2.76 -10.34
C VAL A 242 -14.06 -2.47 -11.75
N ALA A 243 -13.31 -2.83 -12.79
CA ALA A 243 -13.73 -2.65 -14.18
C ALA A 243 -15.03 -3.42 -14.49
N GLN A 244 -15.10 -4.68 -14.07
CA GLN A 244 -16.29 -5.52 -14.24
C GLN A 244 -17.53 -4.94 -13.57
N ALA A 245 -17.40 -4.44 -12.33
CA ALA A 245 -18.49 -3.78 -11.62
C ALA A 245 -19.00 -2.57 -12.39
N ILE A 246 -18.10 -1.68 -12.83
CA ILE A 246 -18.46 -0.48 -13.60
C ILE A 246 -19.15 -0.86 -14.92
N CYS A 247 -18.60 -1.83 -15.65
CA CYS A 247 -19.18 -2.26 -16.92
C CYS A 247 -20.56 -2.89 -16.74
N THR A 248 -20.76 -3.67 -15.70
CA THR A 248 -22.06 -4.25 -15.35
C THR A 248 -23.10 -3.16 -15.06
N TRP A 249 -22.71 -2.13 -14.31
CA TRP A 249 -23.59 -1.00 -14.01
C TRP A 249 -23.92 -0.18 -15.26
N ASN A 250 -22.95 0.03 -16.17
CA ASN A 250 -23.17 0.70 -17.45
C ASN A 250 -24.22 -0.03 -18.29
N GLN A 251 -24.14 -1.36 -18.33
CA GLN A 251 -25.13 -2.20 -19.07
C GLN A 251 -26.50 -2.18 -18.40
N LYS A 252 -26.56 -2.23 -17.07
CA LYS A 252 -27.80 -2.35 -16.31
C LYS A 252 -28.57 -1.04 -16.20
N TYR A 253 -27.88 0.07 -15.99
CA TYR A 253 -28.52 1.37 -15.70
C TYR A 253 -28.34 2.41 -16.80
N GLY A 254 -27.57 2.11 -17.83
CA GLY A 254 -27.24 3.03 -18.91
C GLY A 254 -26.01 3.90 -18.59
N MET A 255 -25.12 4.02 -19.57
CA MET A 255 -23.85 4.73 -19.39
C MET A 255 -24.05 6.22 -19.06
N ASP A 256 -25.01 6.86 -19.68
CA ASP A 256 -25.29 8.30 -19.52
C ASP A 256 -26.00 8.65 -18.21
N ASN A 257 -26.55 7.64 -17.52
CA ASN A 257 -27.21 7.82 -16.22
C ASN A 257 -26.29 7.73 -15.03
N ILE A 258 -24.98 7.51 -15.23
CA ILE A 258 -24.02 7.30 -14.16
C ILE A 258 -22.88 8.30 -14.27
N THR A 259 -22.71 9.16 -13.27
CA THR A 259 -21.45 9.89 -13.06
C THR A 259 -20.43 8.99 -12.36
N ARG A 260 -19.17 8.98 -12.80
CA ARG A 260 -18.14 8.07 -12.31
C ARG A 260 -16.93 8.82 -11.80
N ALA A 261 -16.49 8.47 -10.61
CA ALA A 261 -15.23 8.92 -10.04
C ALA A 261 -14.43 7.73 -9.49
N VAL A 262 -13.13 7.78 -9.63
CA VAL A 262 -12.24 6.70 -9.19
C VAL A 262 -11.00 7.24 -8.48
N SER A 263 -10.56 6.54 -7.45
CA SER A 263 -9.26 6.76 -6.81
C SER A 263 -8.35 5.58 -7.12
N VAL A 264 -7.55 5.73 -8.17
CA VAL A 264 -6.63 4.70 -8.66
C VAL A 264 -5.26 5.30 -8.93
N ASN A 265 -4.21 4.51 -8.68
CA ASN A 265 -2.84 4.97 -8.89
C ASN A 265 -2.51 5.23 -10.36
N ASN A 266 -3.08 4.41 -11.25
CA ASN A 266 -2.90 4.53 -12.68
C ASN A 266 -4.18 4.11 -13.40
N PRO A 267 -4.91 5.06 -14.00
CA PRO A 267 -6.16 4.80 -14.73
C PRO A 267 -5.99 3.85 -15.91
N TRP A 268 -4.82 3.80 -16.53
CA TRP A 268 -4.54 2.91 -17.66
C TRP A 268 -4.84 1.43 -17.34
N TYR A 269 -4.59 0.96 -16.12
CA TYR A 269 -4.93 -0.40 -15.72
C TYR A 269 -6.43 -0.65 -15.73
N LEU A 270 -7.20 0.33 -15.29
CA LEU A 270 -8.66 0.22 -15.29
C LEU A 270 -9.20 0.20 -16.73
N GLU A 271 -8.74 1.13 -17.57
CA GLU A 271 -9.10 1.20 -18.98
C GLU A 271 -8.73 -0.09 -19.74
N PHE A 272 -7.56 -0.67 -19.44
CA PHE A 272 -7.10 -1.93 -20.03
C PHE A 272 -8.10 -3.06 -19.73
N TYR A 273 -8.53 -3.23 -18.48
CA TYR A 273 -9.50 -4.27 -18.14
C TYR A 273 -10.89 -3.96 -18.68
N MET A 274 -11.32 -2.71 -18.74
CA MET A 274 -12.60 -2.34 -19.34
C MET A 274 -12.67 -2.67 -20.83
N LYS A 275 -11.58 -2.48 -21.57
CA LYS A 275 -11.50 -2.89 -22.98
C LYS A 275 -11.60 -4.40 -23.15
N GLN A 276 -11.15 -5.19 -22.18
CA GLN A 276 -11.31 -6.66 -22.19
C GLN A 276 -12.73 -7.12 -21.87
N GLU A 277 -13.51 -6.34 -21.11
CA GLU A 277 -14.89 -6.65 -20.72
C GLU A 277 -15.87 -6.12 -21.79
N ASN A 278 -15.92 -6.79 -22.96
CA ASN A 278 -16.82 -6.49 -24.07
C ASN A 278 -16.74 -5.03 -24.59
N SER A 279 -15.52 -4.48 -24.63
CA SER A 279 -15.27 -3.10 -25.08
C SER A 279 -16.08 -2.05 -24.30
N CYS A 280 -16.20 -2.23 -23.00
CA CYS A 280 -16.83 -1.27 -22.12
C CYS A 280 -16.03 0.03 -22.13
N GLU A 281 -16.65 1.11 -22.58
CA GLU A 281 -16.09 2.45 -22.54
C GLU A 281 -16.73 3.24 -21.41
N ALA A 282 -15.94 4.02 -20.68
CA ALA A 282 -16.44 4.98 -19.72
C ALA A 282 -15.43 6.09 -19.50
N THR A 283 -15.95 7.30 -19.33
CA THR A 283 -15.18 8.45 -18.90
C THR A 283 -15.24 8.57 -17.39
N PHE A 284 -14.09 8.92 -16.76
CA PHE A 284 -13.99 9.12 -15.34
C PHE A 284 -13.55 10.53 -15.03
N SER A 285 -14.14 11.09 -14.00
CA SER A 285 -13.49 12.15 -13.25
C SER A 285 -12.56 11.49 -12.26
N GLN A 286 -11.26 11.58 -12.51
CA GLN A 286 -10.26 10.94 -11.67
C GLN A 286 -10.01 11.77 -10.42
N TYR A 287 -10.03 11.09 -9.28
CA TYR A 287 -9.58 11.62 -8.01
C TYR A 287 -8.44 10.75 -7.50
N ASP A 288 -7.26 11.33 -7.36
CA ASP A 288 -6.08 10.65 -6.82
C ASP A 288 -5.62 11.36 -5.55
N ASN A 289 -5.64 10.65 -4.42
CA ASN A 289 -5.22 11.16 -3.12
C ASN A 289 -3.72 10.96 -2.82
N ARG A 290 -2.85 10.80 -3.83
CA ARG A 290 -1.41 10.58 -3.63
C ARG A 290 -0.71 11.70 -2.84
N GLY A 291 -1.16 12.92 -3.01
CA GLY A 291 -0.61 14.09 -2.31
C GLY A 291 -1.21 14.34 -0.94
N GLY A 292 -2.07 13.44 -0.44
CA GLY A 292 -2.86 13.66 0.77
C GLY A 292 -4.23 14.30 0.46
N GLU A 293 -4.97 14.64 1.23
CA GLU A 293 -6.27 15.06 1.64
C GLU A 293 -7.02 16.12 0.79
N ASP A 294 -6.59 16.47 -0.43
CA ASP A 294 -7.36 17.41 -1.25
C ASP A 294 -8.58 16.72 -1.91
N LEU A 295 -9.71 16.79 -1.22
CA LEU A 295 -11.00 16.25 -1.67
C LEU A 295 -11.79 17.21 -2.58
N THR A 296 -11.22 18.38 -2.91
CA THR A 296 -11.92 19.41 -3.69
C THR A 296 -12.27 18.98 -5.12
N VAL A 297 -11.47 18.08 -5.71
CA VAL A 297 -11.76 17.51 -7.04
C VAL A 297 -13.03 16.68 -6.99
N LEU A 298 -13.15 15.78 -6.02
CA LEU A 298 -14.36 14.96 -5.83
C LEU A 298 -15.58 15.84 -5.53
N LYS A 299 -15.42 16.85 -4.68
CA LYS A 299 -16.48 17.82 -4.40
C LYS A 299 -17.02 18.45 -5.70
N LYS A 300 -16.13 18.96 -6.57
CA LYS A 300 -16.53 19.56 -7.86
C LYS A 300 -17.25 18.55 -8.78
N VAL A 301 -16.84 17.27 -8.75
CA VAL A 301 -17.52 16.21 -9.52
C VAL A 301 -18.93 15.98 -8.97
N LEU A 302 -19.06 15.90 -7.64
CA LEU A 302 -20.36 15.72 -6.97
C LEU A 302 -21.30 16.92 -7.21
N GLU A 303 -20.79 18.15 -7.14
CA GLU A 303 -21.57 19.36 -7.40
C GLU A 303 -22.14 19.41 -8.83
N LYS A 304 -21.38 18.92 -9.81
CA LYS A 304 -21.77 18.89 -11.23
C LYS A 304 -22.58 17.66 -11.63
N ALA A 305 -22.68 16.65 -10.76
CA ALA A 305 -23.37 15.42 -11.07
C ALA A 305 -24.89 15.63 -11.10
N GLU A 306 -25.47 15.59 -12.29
CA GLU A 306 -26.92 15.68 -12.55
C GLU A 306 -27.55 14.30 -12.80
N THR A 307 -26.75 13.26 -12.91
CA THR A 307 -27.19 11.90 -13.18
C THR A 307 -27.89 11.27 -11.96
N PRO A 308 -28.85 10.34 -12.16
CA PRO A 308 -29.53 9.66 -11.06
C PRO A 308 -28.62 8.74 -10.24
N PHE A 309 -27.50 8.29 -10.83
CA PHE A 309 -26.54 7.40 -10.17
C PHE A 309 -25.14 8.01 -10.11
N PHE A 310 -24.40 7.63 -9.08
CA PHE A 310 -22.99 7.96 -8.91
C PHE A 310 -22.20 6.69 -8.60
N ALA A 311 -21.19 6.37 -9.41
CA ALA A 311 -20.30 5.25 -9.16
C ALA A 311 -18.97 5.76 -8.61
N TYR A 312 -18.56 5.21 -7.47
CA TYR A 312 -17.25 5.48 -6.90
C TYR A 312 -16.49 4.18 -6.69
N ALA A 313 -15.24 4.16 -7.12
CA ALA A 313 -14.38 3.02 -6.93
C ALA A 313 -12.95 3.43 -6.55
N TRP A 314 -12.29 2.57 -5.78
CA TRP A 314 -10.89 2.77 -5.41
C TRP A 314 -10.11 1.45 -5.40
N THR A 315 -8.80 1.54 -5.69
CA THR A 315 -7.87 0.40 -5.68
C THR A 315 -6.76 0.56 -4.66
N LYS A 316 -6.90 1.51 -3.76
CA LYS A 316 -6.09 1.75 -2.56
C LYS A 316 -6.99 2.40 -1.51
N PRO A 317 -6.74 2.19 -0.20
CA PRO A 317 -7.54 2.81 0.85
C PRO A 317 -7.65 4.32 0.66
N VAL A 318 -8.86 4.82 0.84
CA VAL A 318 -9.21 6.25 0.70
C VAL A 318 -9.70 6.81 2.04
N PRO A 319 -9.65 8.13 2.26
CA PRO A 319 -10.22 8.76 3.43
C PRO A 319 -11.71 8.42 3.62
N PRO A 320 -12.17 8.15 4.86
CA PRO A 320 -13.57 7.79 5.13
C PRO A 320 -14.54 8.91 4.79
N GLU A 321 -14.11 10.18 4.79
CA GLU A 321 -14.88 11.36 4.43
C GLU A 321 -15.43 11.29 3.00
N ILE A 322 -14.76 10.59 2.09
CA ILE A 322 -15.21 10.43 0.70
C ILE A 322 -16.60 9.80 0.65
N ARG A 323 -16.81 8.78 1.44
CA ARG A 323 -18.12 8.11 1.50
C ARG A 323 -19.19 9.03 2.06
N ASP A 324 -18.88 9.79 3.13
CA ASP A 324 -19.78 10.75 3.72
C ASP A 324 -20.15 11.87 2.73
N MET A 325 -19.18 12.37 1.95
CA MET A 325 -19.42 13.35 0.88
C MET A 325 -20.39 12.82 -0.19
N ILE A 326 -20.20 11.57 -0.62
CA ILE A 326 -21.06 10.96 -1.64
C ILE A 326 -22.47 10.73 -1.06
N LEU A 327 -22.58 10.16 0.14
CA LEU A 327 -23.87 9.88 0.79
C LEU A 327 -24.66 11.14 1.13
N ALA A 328 -24.00 12.28 1.32
CA ALA A 328 -24.68 13.56 1.51
C ALA A 328 -25.49 13.99 0.28
N ARG A 329 -25.11 13.58 -0.93
CA ARG A 329 -25.80 13.93 -2.19
C ARG A 329 -26.53 12.75 -2.84
N PHE A 330 -26.00 11.54 -2.69
CA PHE A 330 -26.53 10.27 -3.19
C PHE A 330 -26.77 9.32 -2.01
N PRO A 331 -27.86 9.50 -1.26
CA PRO A 331 -28.04 8.86 0.04
C PRO A 331 -28.29 7.34 -0.03
N CYS A 332 -28.60 6.80 -1.20
CA CYS A 332 -28.92 5.38 -1.39
C CYS A 332 -27.73 4.60 -1.93
N ILE A 333 -27.30 3.55 -1.23
CA ILE A 333 -26.37 2.55 -1.75
C ILE A 333 -27.15 1.49 -2.50
N VAL A 334 -26.96 1.42 -3.81
CA VAL A 334 -27.64 0.46 -4.70
C VAL A 334 -26.90 -0.88 -4.72
N GLU A 335 -25.62 -0.84 -5.01
CA GLU A 335 -24.75 -2.01 -5.06
C GLU A 335 -23.35 -1.65 -4.51
N ALA A 336 -22.72 -2.59 -3.83
CA ALA A 336 -21.37 -2.43 -3.32
C ALA A 336 -20.57 -3.74 -3.43
N PHE A 337 -19.34 -3.65 -3.90
CA PHE A 337 -18.39 -4.77 -4.00
C PHE A 337 -17.12 -4.42 -3.24
N ASN A 338 -16.70 -5.31 -2.36
CA ASN A 338 -15.43 -5.21 -1.66
C ASN A 338 -14.48 -6.32 -2.12
N PHE A 339 -13.31 -5.93 -2.55
CA PHE A 339 -12.28 -6.84 -3.05
C PHE A 339 -11.19 -6.99 -1.98
N SER A 340 -11.48 -7.80 -0.96
CA SER A 340 -10.55 -8.14 0.14
C SER A 340 -10.04 -6.94 0.95
N GLY A 341 -10.81 -5.85 1.04
CA GLY A 341 -10.47 -4.64 1.77
C GLY A 341 -9.39 -3.76 1.12
N LEU A 342 -8.89 -4.14 -0.06
CA LEU A 342 -7.87 -3.40 -0.80
C LEU A 342 -8.41 -2.64 -2.01
N SER A 343 -9.65 -2.88 -2.36
CA SER A 343 -10.38 -2.20 -3.42
C SER A 343 -11.88 -2.28 -3.15
N GLU A 344 -12.59 -1.28 -3.59
CA GLU A 344 -14.05 -1.21 -3.49
C GLU A 344 -14.63 -0.55 -4.72
N ALA A 345 -15.83 -0.98 -5.10
CA ALA A 345 -16.66 -0.30 -6.08
C ALA A 345 -18.08 -0.23 -5.55
N THR A 346 -18.64 0.99 -5.47
CA THR A 346 -19.96 1.25 -4.92
C THR A 346 -20.77 2.13 -5.87
N LEU A 347 -22.01 1.74 -6.13
CA LEU A 347 -23.00 2.49 -6.89
C LEU A 347 -23.98 3.13 -5.92
N PHE A 348 -24.12 4.43 -6.03
CA PHE A 348 -25.05 5.25 -5.24
C PHE A 348 -26.16 5.82 -6.11
N SER A 349 -27.31 6.19 -5.49
CA SER A 349 -28.43 6.84 -6.15
C SER A 349 -28.88 8.07 -5.38
N GLN A 350 -29.38 9.08 -6.10
CA GLN A 350 -30.01 10.25 -5.49
C GLN A 350 -31.36 9.93 -4.81
N GLN A 351 -32.04 8.88 -5.28
CA GLN A 351 -33.33 8.50 -4.73
C GLN A 351 -33.13 7.61 -3.49
N ASN A 352 -33.67 8.05 -2.37
CA ASN A 352 -33.71 7.23 -1.17
C ASN A 352 -34.90 6.26 -1.28
N GLN A 353 -34.62 4.98 -1.52
CA GLN A 353 -35.64 3.93 -1.69
C GLN A 353 -35.52 2.90 -0.57
N SER A 354 -36.62 2.23 -0.25
CA SER A 354 -36.65 1.11 0.70
C SER A 354 -35.75 -0.08 0.28
N SER A 355 -35.42 -0.15 -1.00
CA SER A 355 -34.48 -1.15 -1.56
C SER A 355 -33.00 -0.79 -1.41
N CYS A 356 -32.69 0.38 -0.86
CA CYS A 356 -31.29 0.77 -0.61
C CYS A 356 -30.65 -0.15 0.42
N ARG A 357 -29.41 -0.55 0.21
CA ARG A 357 -28.66 -1.39 1.17
C ARG A 357 -28.44 -0.72 2.52
N ASN A 358 -28.48 0.60 2.54
CA ASN A 358 -28.42 1.43 3.75
C ASN A 358 -29.78 2.03 4.13
N ALA A 359 -30.90 1.41 3.72
CA ALA A 359 -32.25 1.94 3.96
C ALA A 359 -32.64 1.97 5.45
N THR A 360 -32.08 1.08 6.27
CA THR A 360 -32.39 1.00 7.69
C THR A 360 -31.57 2.02 8.49
N ILE A 361 -31.98 3.28 8.39
CA ILE A 361 -31.42 4.36 9.21
C ILE A 361 -32.30 4.52 10.46
N LYS A 362 -31.69 4.45 11.64
CA LYS A 362 -32.37 4.68 12.91
C LYS A 362 -31.82 5.95 13.54
N THR A 363 -32.65 7.00 13.56
CA THR A 363 -32.32 8.22 14.32
C THR A 363 -32.37 7.92 15.82
N ILE A 364 -31.29 8.26 16.52
CA ILE A 364 -31.15 8.06 17.97
C ILE A 364 -31.10 9.39 18.73
N PHE A 365 -30.83 10.49 18.04
CA PHE A 365 -30.91 11.83 18.59
C PHE A 365 -31.20 12.85 17.50
N TYR A 366 -32.03 13.85 17.82
CA TYR A 366 -32.32 14.98 16.96
C TYR A 366 -32.44 16.26 17.78
N SER A 367 -31.83 17.33 17.29
CA SER A 367 -31.96 18.67 17.84
C SER A 367 -32.12 19.69 16.70
N SER A 368 -33.12 20.55 16.81
CA SER A 368 -33.28 21.70 15.93
C SER A 368 -32.67 22.93 16.56
N PHE A 369 -31.97 23.72 15.77
CA PHE A 369 -31.42 25.00 16.19
C PHE A 369 -32.36 26.11 15.71
N GLN A 370 -32.80 26.97 16.62
CA GLN A 370 -33.46 28.18 16.21
C GLN A 370 -32.39 29.12 15.63
N SER A 371 -32.66 29.67 14.43
CA SER A 371 -31.78 30.67 13.83
C SER A 371 -31.81 31.93 14.69
N GLU A 372 -30.92 32.01 15.65
CA GLU A 372 -30.57 33.27 16.26
C GLU A 372 -29.78 34.06 15.22
N ASN A 373 -30.48 34.92 14.47
CA ASN A 373 -29.79 35.97 13.72
C ASN A 373 -29.07 36.86 14.72
N PRO A 374 -27.76 36.80 14.86
CA PRO A 374 -27.06 37.71 15.76
C PRO A 374 -27.12 39.12 15.13
N GLY A 375 -28.13 39.89 15.50
CA GLY A 375 -28.16 41.30 15.13
C GLY A 375 -26.84 41.94 15.51
N SER A 376 -26.02 42.34 14.55
CA SER A 376 -24.76 43.09 14.68
C SER A 376 -23.63 42.48 15.56
N GLY A 377 -23.66 41.19 15.91
CA GLY A 377 -22.64 40.50 16.71
C GLY A 377 -21.83 39.50 15.88
N SER A 378 -20.64 39.15 16.35
CA SER A 378 -19.82 38.09 15.75
C SER A 378 -20.48 36.70 15.95
N PHE A 379 -20.41 35.84 14.93
CA PHE A 379 -20.88 34.44 15.01
C PHE A 379 -20.13 33.68 16.08
N PRO A 380 -20.79 32.70 16.76
CA PRO A 380 -20.15 31.89 17.81
C PRO A 380 -19.02 31.05 17.23
N GLU A 381 -18.00 30.81 18.03
CA GLU A 381 -16.93 29.90 17.72
C GLU A 381 -17.37 28.44 17.87
N PHE A 382 -18.25 28.16 18.85
CA PHE A 382 -18.75 26.82 19.11
C PHE A 382 -20.29 26.83 19.13
N TYR A 383 -20.87 25.89 18.38
CA TYR A 383 -22.29 25.59 18.46
C TYR A 383 -22.43 24.24 19.18
N PRO A 384 -22.97 24.22 20.41
CA PRO A 384 -23.16 23.00 21.16
C PRO A 384 -24.20 22.11 20.46
N GLY A 385 -23.95 20.82 20.39
CA GLY A 385 -24.85 19.85 19.80
C GLY A 385 -25.30 18.82 20.82
N TYR A 386 -24.59 17.68 20.90
CA TYR A 386 -24.88 16.61 21.85
C TYR A 386 -23.76 16.46 22.88
N GLU A 387 -24.14 16.24 24.14
CA GLU A 387 -23.23 15.87 25.22
C GLU A 387 -23.87 14.74 26.04
N GLY A 388 -23.21 13.60 26.16
CA GLY A 388 -23.70 12.43 26.87
C GLY A 388 -22.81 11.21 26.60
N THR A 389 -23.36 10.00 26.69
CA THR A 389 -22.65 8.74 26.45
C THR A 389 -23.31 7.95 25.32
N LEU A 390 -22.58 6.97 24.75
CA LEU A 390 -23.17 6.03 23.77
C LEU A 390 -24.21 5.12 24.43
N TYR A 391 -24.07 4.84 25.70
CA TYR A 391 -25.05 4.10 26.47
C TYR A 391 -26.39 4.84 26.55
N GLU A 392 -26.39 6.15 26.82
CA GLU A 392 -27.59 6.98 26.83
C GLU A 392 -28.30 7.02 25.47
N LEU A 393 -27.53 6.96 24.38
CA LEU A 393 -28.05 6.86 23.01
C LEU A 393 -28.55 5.46 22.65
N SER A 394 -28.39 4.46 23.52
CA SER A 394 -28.71 3.04 23.23
C SER A 394 -28.01 2.53 21.96
N TYR A 395 -26.77 2.94 21.76
CA TYR A 395 -25.96 2.49 20.63
C TYR A 395 -25.40 1.10 20.87
N ASP A 396 -25.62 0.18 19.95
CA ASP A 396 -25.36 -1.27 20.08
C ASP A 396 -24.13 -1.78 19.34
N TYR A 397 -23.35 -0.89 18.70
CA TYR A 397 -22.18 -1.21 17.89
C TYR A 397 -22.42 -2.15 16.69
N SER A 398 -23.65 -2.58 16.43
CA SER A 398 -23.99 -3.43 15.27
C SER A 398 -24.05 -2.67 13.95
N ASN A 399 -24.11 -1.35 14.03
CA ASN A 399 -24.24 -0.42 12.92
C ASN A 399 -23.17 0.69 12.99
N GLN A 400 -23.02 1.45 11.91
CA GLN A 400 -22.19 2.66 11.93
C GLN A 400 -22.89 3.78 12.69
N LEU A 401 -22.15 4.52 13.51
CA LEU A 401 -22.63 5.73 14.15
C LEU A 401 -22.29 6.93 13.28
N VAL A 402 -23.30 7.74 12.97
CA VAL A 402 -23.16 8.92 12.09
C VAL A 402 -23.78 10.13 12.77
N ALA A 403 -23.06 11.25 12.76
CA ALA A 403 -23.62 12.57 13.03
C ALA A 403 -23.81 13.32 11.72
N ALA A 404 -24.92 14.05 11.58
CA ALA A 404 -25.17 14.89 10.44
C ALA A 404 -25.72 16.24 10.88
N VAL A 405 -25.25 17.31 10.26
CA VAL A 405 -25.70 18.68 10.49
C VAL A 405 -26.23 19.25 9.19
N GLU A 406 -27.43 19.81 9.23
CA GLU A 406 -27.93 20.66 8.14
C GLU A 406 -27.50 22.09 8.41
N ALA A 407 -26.77 22.67 7.48
CA ALA A 407 -26.25 24.02 7.61
C ALA A 407 -26.21 24.76 6.27
N ARG A 408 -26.22 26.09 6.36
CA ARG A 408 -25.97 27.01 5.25
C ARG A 408 -24.79 27.91 5.61
N THR A 409 -23.90 28.11 4.65
CA THR A 409 -22.78 29.06 4.77
C THR A 409 -22.80 29.99 3.57
N GLN A 410 -22.50 31.30 3.81
CA GLN A 410 -22.33 32.26 2.72
C GLN A 410 -20.93 32.20 2.10
N GLU A 411 -19.95 31.71 2.85
CA GLU A 411 -18.56 31.64 2.40
C GLU A 411 -18.21 30.25 1.82
N HIS A 412 -17.45 30.23 0.73
CA HIS A 412 -16.94 29.00 0.13
C HIS A 412 -15.95 28.23 1.01
N LEU A 413 -15.25 28.92 1.90
CA LEU A 413 -14.23 28.37 2.80
C LEU A 413 -14.47 28.87 4.22
N SER A 414 -15.50 28.34 4.86
CA SER A 414 -15.83 28.66 6.25
C SER A 414 -14.77 28.22 7.24
N GLY A 415 -14.08 27.10 6.96
CA GLY A 415 -13.17 26.46 7.88
C GLY A 415 -13.88 25.78 9.06
N ALA A 416 -15.21 25.73 9.07
CA ALA A 416 -15.99 25.11 10.13
C ALA A 416 -15.89 23.58 10.07
N LEU A 417 -15.99 22.95 11.24
CA LEU A 417 -15.88 21.50 11.42
C LEU A 417 -17.09 20.94 12.18
N LEU A 418 -17.65 19.85 11.72
CA LEU A 418 -18.49 18.99 12.55
C LEU A 418 -17.55 18.04 13.32
N VAL A 419 -17.56 18.10 14.63
CA VAL A 419 -16.62 17.41 15.52
C VAL A 419 -17.35 16.40 16.38
N ALA A 420 -16.75 15.21 16.54
CA ALA A 420 -17.10 14.27 17.59
C ALA A 420 -15.85 13.95 18.43
N SER A 421 -15.95 14.07 19.75
CA SER A 421 -14.87 13.77 20.67
C SER A 421 -15.36 12.90 21.83
N PHE A 422 -14.49 11.99 22.28
CA PHE A 422 -14.73 11.15 23.46
C PHE A 422 -13.64 11.43 24.48
N HIS A 423 -14.06 11.51 25.73
CA HIS A 423 -13.19 11.82 26.84
C HIS A 423 -13.33 10.75 27.92
N ASP A 424 -12.25 10.47 28.62
CA ASP A 424 -12.29 9.64 29.83
C ASP A 424 -12.79 10.45 31.04
N ASP A 425 -12.78 9.79 32.20
CA ASP A 425 -13.24 10.38 33.43
C ASP A 425 -12.32 11.48 33.96
N ASP A 426 -11.07 11.51 33.51
CA ASP A 426 -10.06 12.51 33.82
C ASP A 426 -10.08 13.70 32.82
N GLY A 427 -10.92 13.60 31.77
CA GLY A 427 -11.08 14.61 30.72
C GLY A 427 -10.08 14.47 29.57
N GLU A 428 -9.23 13.44 29.55
CA GLU A 428 -8.34 13.20 28.44
C GLU A 428 -9.12 12.73 27.19
N THR A 429 -8.66 13.17 26.01
CA THR A 429 -9.32 12.84 24.74
C THR A 429 -8.93 11.44 24.27
N LEU A 430 -9.87 10.51 24.26
CA LEU A 430 -9.71 9.15 23.79
C LEU A 430 -9.88 9.01 22.28
N LEU A 431 -10.78 9.81 21.72
CA LEU A 431 -11.06 9.88 20.28
C LEU A 431 -11.45 11.29 19.93
N TRP A 432 -10.88 11.80 18.83
CA TRP A 432 -11.31 13.04 18.18
C TRP A 432 -11.40 12.77 16.67
N THR A 433 -12.53 13.16 16.08
CA THR A 433 -12.75 13.06 14.63
C THR A 433 -13.60 14.22 14.16
N ALA A 434 -13.41 14.63 12.91
CA ALA A 434 -14.14 15.78 12.38
C ALA A 434 -14.32 15.69 10.86
N SER A 435 -15.42 16.28 10.37
CA SER A 435 -15.66 16.55 8.94
C SER A 435 -15.64 18.04 8.68
N LYS A 436 -14.95 18.44 7.61
CA LYS A 436 -14.86 19.85 7.19
C LYS A 436 -16.12 20.26 6.43
N PHE A 437 -16.77 21.34 6.84
CA PHE A 437 -17.93 21.89 6.13
C PHE A 437 -17.63 22.19 4.67
N ASP A 438 -16.44 22.72 4.39
CA ASP A 438 -16.01 23.11 3.06
C ASP A 438 -16.01 21.97 2.03
N LEU A 439 -16.06 20.71 2.47
CA LEU A 439 -16.17 19.53 1.60
C LEU A 439 -17.61 19.23 1.17
N PHE A 440 -18.61 19.73 1.89
CA PHE A 440 -20.02 19.42 1.69
C PHE A 440 -20.83 20.61 1.19
N THR A 441 -20.43 21.82 1.58
CA THR A 441 -21.20 23.04 1.34
C THR A 441 -20.89 23.68 0.00
N ALA A 442 -21.94 24.11 -0.70
CA ALA A 442 -21.84 25.16 -1.72
C ALA A 442 -22.34 26.48 -1.12
N ALA A 443 -21.80 27.62 -1.58
CA ALA A 443 -22.20 28.92 -1.08
C ALA A 443 -23.72 29.14 -1.24
N ASP A 444 -24.35 29.73 -0.25
CA ASP A 444 -25.76 30.07 -0.19
C ASP A 444 -26.74 28.89 -0.33
N SER A 445 -26.26 27.65 -0.20
CA SER A 445 -27.09 26.47 -0.23
C SER A 445 -27.14 25.76 1.11
N ILE A 446 -28.29 25.12 1.41
CA ILE A 446 -28.40 24.22 2.54
C ILE A 446 -27.73 22.91 2.14
N SER A 447 -26.80 22.48 2.97
CA SER A 447 -26.03 21.27 2.76
C SER A 447 -26.05 20.40 4.01
N THR A 448 -26.01 19.09 3.81
CA THR A 448 -25.88 18.11 4.90
C THR A 448 -24.42 17.73 5.05
N ILE A 449 -23.83 18.07 6.19
CA ILE A 449 -22.48 17.70 6.57
C ILE A 449 -22.57 16.42 7.37
N ARG A 450 -21.88 15.36 6.93
CA ARG A 450 -21.88 14.04 7.58
C ARG A 450 -20.52 13.76 8.21
N LEU A 451 -20.55 13.04 9.34
CA LEU A 451 -19.38 12.56 10.04
C LEU A 451 -19.66 11.12 10.50
N THR A 452 -19.02 10.15 9.88
CA THR A 452 -19.00 8.78 10.38
C THR A 452 -18.03 8.68 11.57
N ILE A 453 -18.54 8.26 12.71
CA ILE A 453 -17.80 8.20 13.97
C ILE A 453 -17.20 6.80 14.15
N PRO A 454 -15.87 6.64 14.20
CA PRO A 454 -15.20 5.34 14.29
C PRO A 454 -15.20 4.79 15.73
N ALA A 455 -16.40 4.53 16.28
CA ALA A 455 -16.58 4.01 17.62
C ALA A 455 -16.37 2.49 17.72
N GLN A 456 -16.38 1.76 16.59
CA GLN A 456 -16.29 0.31 16.54
C GLN A 456 -14.93 -0.21 17.06
N GLY A 457 -14.97 -1.31 17.84
CA GLY A 457 -13.74 -1.93 18.38
C GLY A 457 -13.08 -1.15 19.51
N LYS A 458 -13.73 -0.08 20.03
CA LYS A 458 -13.26 0.74 21.13
C LYS A 458 -14.26 0.65 22.29
N ASP A 459 -13.76 0.61 23.51
CA ASP A 459 -14.60 0.66 24.71
C ASP A 459 -14.96 2.12 25.04
N LEU A 460 -15.98 2.62 24.34
CA LEU A 460 -16.46 4.00 24.45
C LEU A 460 -17.88 4.10 25.03
N SER A 461 -18.49 2.99 25.43
CA SER A 461 -19.92 2.94 25.81
C SER A 461 -20.30 3.95 26.89
N ASN A 462 -19.50 4.02 27.95
CA ASN A 462 -19.71 4.88 29.11
C ASN A 462 -18.80 6.13 29.12
N LYS A 463 -18.10 6.40 28.03
CA LYS A 463 -17.23 7.56 27.94
C LYS A 463 -17.99 8.79 27.48
N LYS A 464 -17.62 9.95 28.01
CA LYS A 464 -18.27 11.21 27.72
C LYS A 464 -18.03 11.60 26.27
N MET A 465 -19.09 11.62 25.47
CA MET A 465 -19.08 12.04 24.06
C MET A 465 -19.61 13.44 23.92
N LYS A 466 -18.94 14.26 23.10
CA LYS A 466 -19.42 15.57 22.66
C LYS A 466 -19.47 15.62 21.14
N ILE A 467 -20.60 16.07 20.60
CA ILE A 467 -20.74 16.40 19.18
C ILE A 467 -21.12 17.86 19.08
N TYR A 468 -20.34 18.62 18.33
CA TYR A 468 -20.50 20.06 18.20
C TYR A 468 -19.99 20.58 16.86
N VAL A 469 -20.37 21.78 16.49
CA VAL A 469 -19.77 22.48 15.36
C VAL A 469 -18.76 23.49 15.89
N TRP A 470 -17.53 23.40 15.38
CA TRP A 470 -16.45 24.35 15.65
C TRP A 470 -16.27 25.28 14.45
N ASN A 471 -16.47 26.58 14.67
CA ASN A 471 -16.36 27.66 13.70
C ASN A 471 -15.19 28.58 14.08
N PRO A 472 -13.93 28.16 13.86
CA PRO A 472 -12.75 28.89 14.35
C PRO A 472 -12.59 30.27 13.74
N ARG A 473 -13.14 30.47 12.57
CA ARG A 473 -13.09 31.82 11.88
C ARG A 473 -14.26 32.71 12.21
N LYS A 474 -15.25 32.23 12.95
CA LYS A 474 -16.48 32.96 13.28
C LYS A 474 -17.19 33.52 12.03
N THR A 475 -17.12 32.74 10.94
CA THR A 475 -17.80 33.03 9.68
C THR A 475 -19.31 32.90 9.83
N GLU A 476 -20.07 33.51 8.93
CA GLU A 476 -21.53 33.38 8.91
C GLU A 476 -21.93 31.93 8.64
N LEU A 477 -22.60 31.34 9.63
CA LEU A 477 -23.01 29.92 9.60
C LEU A 477 -24.38 29.78 10.24
N GLU A 478 -25.36 29.36 9.44
CA GLU A 478 -26.72 29.03 9.88
C GLU A 478 -26.80 27.52 10.08
N ILE A 479 -26.88 27.04 11.32
CA ILE A 479 -27.10 25.62 11.64
C ILE A 479 -28.58 25.42 11.87
N ARG A 480 -29.19 24.44 11.19
CA ARG A 480 -30.62 24.14 11.28
C ARG A 480 -30.93 22.96 12.18
N SER A 481 -30.20 21.89 12.02
CA SER A 481 -30.41 20.68 12.79
C SER A 481 -29.13 19.88 12.99
N LEU A 482 -29.07 19.13 14.09
CA LEU A 482 -28.12 18.04 14.32
C LEU A 482 -28.91 16.76 14.49
N THR A 483 -28.55 15.75 13.72
CA THR A 483 -29.10 14.41 13.81
C THR A 483 -27.99 13.41 14.10
N ILE A 484 -28.18 12.55 15.10
CA ILE A 484 -27.32 11.37 15.30
C ILE A 484 -28.16 10.14 14.95
N PHE A 485 -27.62 9.29 14.11
CA PHE A 485 -28.32 8.10 13.64
C PHE A 485 -27.35 6.93 13.47
N THR A 486 -27.91 5.74 13.40
CA THR A 486 -27.18 4.55 13.02
C THR A 486 -27.56 4.13 11.59
N GLU A 487 -26.59 3.71 10.81
CA GLU A 487 -26.80 3.11 9.50
C GLU A 487 -26.06 1.76 9.40
N PRO A 488 -26.59 0.79 8.63
CA PRO A 488 -25.94 -0.50 8.47
C PRO A 488 -24.51 -0.34 7.94
N PHE A 489 -23.62 -1.23 8.38
CA PHE A 489 -22.36 -1.38 7.69
C PHE A 489 -22.61 -1.78 6.23
N PRO A 490 -21.75 -1.36 5.29
CA PRO A 490 -21.92 -1.73 3.89
C PRO A 490 -22.01 -3.24 3.73
N GLU A 491 -23.18 -3.72 3.29
CA GLU A 491 -23.31 -5.09 2.82
C GLU A 491 -22.71 -5.20 1.42
N TYR A 492 -21.68 -6.00 1.27
CA TYR A 492 -21.00 -6.19 0.00
C TYR A 492 -21.60 -7.39 -0.76
N SER A 493 -21.91 -7.22 -2.05
CA SER A 493 -22.37 -8.29 -2.94
C SER A 493 -21.24 -9.22 -3.33
N GLY A 494 -20.86 -10.12 -2.42
CA GLY A 494 -19.86 -11.15 -2.68
C GLY A 494 -18.42 -10.73 -2.45
N THR A 495 -17.61 -11.69 -2.02
CA THR A 495 -16.16 -11.60 -2.05
C THR A 495 -15.68 -12.09 -3.42
N ALA A 496 -14.61 -11.49 -3.96
CA ALA A 496 -14.04 -11.82 -5.28
C ALA A 496 -13.73 -13.32 -5.50
N ALA A 497 -13.69 -14.12 -4.44
CA ALA A 497 -13.47 -15.57 -4.51
C ALA A 497 -14.60 -16.34 -5.22
N ASN A 498 -15.82 -15.80 -5.31
CA ASN A 498 -16.96 -16.50 -5.90
C ASN A 498 -17.23 -16.13 -7.37
N GLN A 499 -16.62 -15.09 -7.92
CA GLN A 499 -16.83 -14.68 -9.31
C GLN A 499 -15.80 -15.21 -10.31
N THR A 500 -14.62 -15.65 -9.87
CA THR A 500 -13.57 -16.20 -10.74
C THR A 500 -13.72 -17.71 -11.04
N ARG A 501 -14.79 -18.36 -10.58
CA ARG A 501 -15.10 -19.79 -10.81
C ARG A 501 -16.36 -20.05 -11.64
N LYS A 502 -16.74 -19.14 -12.51
CA LYS A 502 -17.74 -19.44 -13.55
C LYS A 502 -17.15 -19.21 -14.92
#